data_6cbddf38eef215b92bb14cc5ba993670
#
_entry.id   6cbddf38eef215b92bb14cc5ba993670
#
_cell.length_a   1.000
_cell.length_b   1.000
_cell.length_c   1.000
_cell.angle_alpha   90.00
_cell.angle_beta   90.00
_cell.angle_gamma   90.00
#
_symmetry.space_group_name_H-M   'P 1'
#
loop_
_entity.id
_entity.type
_entity.pdbx_description
1 polymer ?
#
loop_
_entity_poly.entity_id
_entity_poly.type
_entity_poly.pdbx_seq_one_letter_code
_entity_poly.pdbx_strand_id
1 'polypeptide(L)'
;MPPAAVQTAEWGVQSTWQWRGWPCHWRVSGPEGGPALLLLHGFGAASGHWRHCAPRLADQGWRVYSLDLLGFGQSAQPARPMDNRLWALQVCAFLDQVVQRPAVVIGNSLGGLTALTAAVLAPNRVRAVVAAPLPDPALIQPLPKRRAPWRRRWQRRLLALVLHVLPLELVVPLIARTGLLKAGLQGAYWQSIQSDLELLQLIARPARRLTAARAL
;
A
#
# COMPACT_ATOMS: atom_id res chain seq x y z
N MET A 1 -9.70 -30.73 -19.28
CA MET A 1 -9.25 -29.38 -19.67
C MET A 1 -8.30 -28.88 -18.58
N PRO A 2 -7.05 -28.54 -18.89
CA PRO A 2 -6.19 -27.90 -17.90
C PRO A 2 -6.81 -26.54 -17.51
N PRO A 3 -6.69 -26.11 -16.24
CA PRO A 3 -7.19 -24.81 -15.83
C PRO A 3 -6.46 -23.74 -16.64
N ALA A 4 -7.22 -22.82 -17.23
CA ALA A 4 -6.68 -21.69 -17.96
C ALA A 4 -5.64 -21.00 -17.06
N ALA A 5 -4.42 -20.84 -17.55
CA ALA A 5 -3.37 -20.10 -16.87
C ALA A 5 -3.98 -18.73 -16.54
N VAL A 6 -4.08 -18.43 -15.24
CA VAL A 6 -4.45 -17.10 -14.75
C VAL A 6 -3.35 -16.18 -15.29
N GLN A 7 -3.66 -15.49 -16.40
CA GLN A 7 -2.81 -14.41 -16.87
C GLN A 7 -2.75 -13.42 -15.72
N THR A 8 -1.61 -13.35 -15.06
CA THR A 8 -1.32 -12.25 -14.15
C THR A 8 -1.49 -11.00 -14.99
N ALA A 9 -2.56 -10.24 -14.75
CA ALA A 9 -2.82 -9.01 -15.46
C ALA A 9 -1.75 -7.98 -15.03
N GLU A 10 -0.54 -8.17 -15.58
CA GLU A 10 0.56 -7.24 -15.46
C GLU A 10 0.21 -6.02 -16.29
N TRP A 11 -0.37 -5.03 -15.66
CA TRP A 11 -0.63 -3.77 -16.30
C TRP A 11 0.65 -2.93 -16.39
N GLY A 12 0.84 -2.27 -17.54
CA GLY A 12 1.89 -1.29 -17.75
C GLY A 12 3.31 -1.86 -17.75
N VAL A 13 4.26 -0.98 -17.98
CA VAL A 13 5.69 -1.27 -17.91
C VAL A 13 6.14 -1.15 -16.46
N GLN A 14 6.89 -2.13 -15.98
CA GLN A 14 7.48 -2.16 -14.64
C GLN A 14 8.91 -1.63 -14.69
N SER A 15 9.31 -0.90 -13.65
CA SER A 15 10.68 -0.39 -13.52
C SER A 15 11.07 -0.24 -12.04
N THR A 16 12.34 -0.01 -11.82
CA THR A 16 12.90 0.23 -10.49
C THR A 16 13.68 1.54 -10.52
N TRP A 17 13.49 2.34 -9.48
CA TRP A 17 14.18 3.60 -9.26
C TRP A 17 14.93 3.55 -7.93
N GLN A 18 16.13 4.10 -7.87
CA GLN A 18 16.92 4.14 -6.65
C GLN A 18 16.65 5.44 -5.88
N TRP A 19 16.13 5.30 -4.67
CA TRP A 19 15.91 6.41 -3.76
C TRP A 19 16.65 6.21 -2.44
N ARG A 20 17.62 7.08 -2.14
CA ARG A 20 18.46 6.97 -0.94
C ARG A 20 19.14 5.59 -0.80
N GLY A 21 19.52 4.98 -1.91
CA GLY A 21 20.12 3.64 -1.94
C GLY A 21 19.10 2.48 -1.82
N TRP A 22 17.80 2.77 -1.78
CA TRP A 22 16.75 1.74 -1.73
C TRP A 22 16.10 1.57 -3.09
N PRO A 23 16.01 0.35 -3.64
CA PRO A 23 15.25 0.09 -4.84
C PRO A 23 13.76 0.27 -4.57
N CYS A 24 13.12 1.12 -5.35
CA CYS A 24 11.70 1.44 -5.31
C CYS A 24 11.07 1.02 -6.63
N HIS A 25 10.14 0.08 -6.55
CA HIS A 25 9.44 -0.45 -7.70
C HIS A 25 8.24 0.44 -8.06
N TRP A 26 8.02 0.60 -9.36
CA TRP A 26 6.91 1.37 -9.89
C TRP A 26 6.43 0.83 -11.23
N ARG A 27 5.25 1.26 -11.65
CA ARG A 27 4.62 0.90 -12.93
C ARG A 27 4.17 2.15 -13.66
N VAL A 28 4.12 2.05 -15.00
CA VAL A 28 3.61 3.13 -15.85
C VAL A 28 2.84 2.58 -17.05
N SER A 29 1.77 3.28 -17.42
CA SER A 29 0.97 2.99 -18.62
C SER A 29 0.42 4.30 -19.21
N GLY A 30 -0.07 4.23 -20.45
CA GLY A 30 -0.65 5.35 -21.17
C GLY A 30 0.35 6.19 -21.95
N PRO A 31 -0.13 7.18 -22.72
CA PRO A 31 0.68 7.98 -23.64
C PRO A 31 1.69 8.84 -22.89
N GLU A 32 2.91 8.96 -23.41
CA GLU A 32 4.00 9.74 -22.77
C GLU A 32 3.65 11.21 -22.61
N GLY A 33 2.97 11.80 -23.57
CA GLY A 33 2.50 13.19 -23.55
C GLY A 33 1.26 13.44 -22.70
N GLY A 34 0.62 12.38 -22.18
CA GLY A 34 -0.61 12.49 -21.38
C GLY A 34 -0.40 13.20 -20.05
N PRO A 35 -1.43 13.82 -19.46
CA PRO A 35 -1.34 14.41 -18.14
C PRO A 35 -0.96 13.33 -17.10
N ALA A 36 -0.06 13.69 -16.16
CA ALA A 36 0.45 12.73 -15.21
C ALA A 36 -0.54 12.43 -14.08
N LEU A 37 -0.69 11.14 -13.77
CA LEU A 37 -1.50 10.61 -12.68
C LEU A 37 -0.66 9.62 -11.87
N LEU A 38 -0.55 9.82 -10.56
CA LEU A 38 0.16 8.91 -9.66
C LEU A 38 -0.83 8.20 -8.73
N LEU A 39 -0.78 6.88 -8.73
CA LEU A 39 -1.61 6.01 -7.89
C LEU A 39 -0.80 5.48 -6.71
N LEU A 40 -1.29 5.69 -5.48
CA LEU A 40 -0.67 5.25 -4.24
C LEU A 40 -1.57 4.24 -3.52
N HIS A 41 -1.05 3.05 -3.29
CA HIS A 41 -1.76 1.95 -2.64
C HIS A 41 -1.91 2.15 -1.12
N GLY A 42 -2.83 1.41 -0.51
CA GLY A 42 -3.02 1.36 0.93
C GLY A 42 -2.03 0.44 1.65
N PHE A 43 -2.14 0.41 2.97
CA PHE A 43 -1.34 -0.46 3.83
C PHE A 43 -1.45 -1.93 3.39
N GLY A 44 -0.32 -2.64 3.34
CA GLY A 44 -0.26 -4.05 2.95
C GLY A 44 -0.51 -4.36 1.48
N ALA A 45 -0.83 -3.35 0.66
CA ALA A 45 -1.04 -3.51 -0.79
C ALA A 45 0.24 -3.21 -1.60
N ALA A 46 0.10 -3.08 -2.91
CA ALA A 46 1.17 -2.76 -3.85
C ALA A 46 0.59 -2.10 -5.11
N SER A 47 1.44 -1.66 -6.04
CA SER A 47 1.06 -1.07 -7.33
C SER A 47 0.12 -1.95 -8.16
N GLY A 48 0.24 -3.26 -8.05
CA GLY A 48 -0.68 -4.22 -8.68
C GLY A 48 -2.14 -4.11 -8.22
N HIS A 49 -2.42 -3.45 -7.08
CA HIS A 49 -3.78 -3.19 -6.62
C HIS A 49 -4.60 -2.38 -7.65
N TRP A 50 -3.93 -1.56 -8.45
CA TRP A 50 -4.54 -0.68 -9.44
C TRP A 50 -4.78 -1.33 -10.82
N ARG A 51 -4.59 -2.67 -10.95
CA ARG A 51 -4.66 -3.43 -12.22
C ARG A 51 -5.95 -3.25 -13.02
N HIS A 52 -7.07 -2.96 -12.34
CA HIS A 52 -8.37 -2.76 -13.00
C HIS A 52 -8.67 -1.31 -13.37
N CYS A 53 -8.11 -0.34 -12.66
CA CYS A 53 -8.35 1.07 -12.95
C CYS A 53 -7.22 1.73 -13.75
N ALA A 54 -5.96 1.35 -13.53
CA ALA A 54 -4.84 1.98 -14.22
C ALA A 54 -4.92 1.87 -15.75
N PRO A 55 -5.25 0.71 -16.37
CA PRO A 55 -5.43 0.62 -17.82
C PRO A 55 -6.55 1.51 -18.32
N ARG A 56 -7.69 1.52 -17.64
CA ARG A 56 -8.85 2.37 -18.04
C ARG A 56 -8.53 3.86 -17.99
N LEU A 57 -7.74 4.30 -17.03
CA LEU A 57 -7.28 5.68 -16.94
C LEU A 57 -6.29 5.99 -18.06
N ALA A 58 -5.40 5.02 -18.40
CA ALA A 58 -4.49 5.15 -19.51
C ALA A 58 -5.23 5.26 -20.85
N ASP A 59 -6.29 4.47 -21.06
CA ASP A 59 -7.17 4.52 -22.23
C ASP A 59 -7.88 5.89 -22.37
N GLN A 60 -8.08 6.60 -21.25
CA GLN A 60 -8.60 7.97 -21.23
C GLN A 60 -7.51 9.03 -21.48
N GLY A 61 -6.33 8.63 -21.88
CA GLY A 61 -5.23 9.54 -22.24
C GLY A 61 -4.32 9.97 -21.08
N TRP A 62 -4.51 9.43 -19.87
CA TRP A 62 -3.61 9.72 -18.75
C TRP A 62 -2.29 8.95 -18.86
N ARG A 63 -1.19 9.59 -18.50
CA ARG A 63 0.06 8.89 -18.20
C ARG A 63 0.02 8.45 -16.74
N VAL A 64 -0.32 7.19 -16.52
CA VAL A 64 -0.61 6.61 -15.20
C VAL A 64 0.64 5.98 -14.61
N TYR A 65 1.07 6.47 -13.49
CA TYR A 65 2.14 5.90 -12.67
C TYR A 65 1.55 5.20 -11.44
N SER A 66 2.18 4.17 -10.93
CA SER A 66 1.90 3.63 -9.61
C SER A 66 3.19 3.23 -8.91
N LEU A 67 3.38 3.70 -7.68
CA LEU A 67 4.59 3.49 -6.89
C LEU A 67 4.31 2.49 -5.76
N ASP A 68 5.18 1.50 -5.60
CA ASP A 68 5.24 0.70 -4.38
C ASP A 68 5.93 1.53 -3.28
N LEU A 69 5.18 1.87 -2.23
CA LEU A 69 5.74 2.57 -1.08
C LEU A 69 6.77 1.68 -0.39
N LEU A 70 7.83 2.27 0.19
CA LEU A 70 8.83 1.52 0.96
C LEU A 70 8.16 0.63 2.02
N GLY A 71 8.68 -0.57 2.17
CA GLY A 71 8.09 -1.59 3.04
C GLY A 71 7.06 -2.48 2.37
N PHE A 72 6.54 -2.08 1.20
CA PHE A 72 5.45 -2.78 0.50
C PHE A 72 5.84 -3.22 -0.91
N GLY A 73 5.01 -4.08 -1.50
CA GLY A 73 5.16 -4.53 -2.87
C GLY A 73 6.53 -5.12 -3.17
N GLN A 74 7.14 -4.66 -4.24
CA GLN A 74 8.48 -5.02 -4.67
C GLN A 74 9.55 -4.00 -4.24
N SER A 75 9.15 -2.89 -3.62
CA SER A 75 10.07 -1.92 -3.05
C SER A 75 10.86 -2.49 -1.87
N ALA A 76 11.98 -1.86 -1.54
CA ALA A 76 12.81 -2.23 -0.42
C ALA A 76 12.04 -2.18 0.92
N GLN A 77 12.47 -3.02 1.87
CA GLN A 77 11.97 -3.06 3.24
C GLN A 77 13.13 -2.73 4.19
N PRO A 78 13.54 -1.44 4.31
CA PRO A 78 14.65 -1.05 5.15
C PRO A 78 14.41 -1.39 6.63
N ALA A 79 15.50 -1.67 7.37
CA ALA A 79 15.44 -1.95 8.81
C ALA A 79 15.34 -0.64 9.61
N ARG A 80 14.22 0.08 9.45
CA ARG A 80 13.94 1.33 10.16
C ARG A 80 12.44 1.53 10.30
N PRO A 81 11.97 2.32 11.28
CA PRO A 81 10.58 2.72 11.36
C PRO A 81 10.12 3.41 10.09
N MET A 82 8.94 3.05 9.62
CA MET A 82 8.26 3.64 8.47
C MET A 82 7.16 4.55 8.99
N ASP A 83 7.14 5.77 8.50
CA ASP A 83 6.09 6.74 8.84
C ASP A 83 5.56 7.44 7.59
N ASN A 84 4.46 8.13 7.74
CA ASN A 84 3.82 8.84 6.64
C ASN A 84 4.73 9.92 6.03
N ARG A 85 5.60 10.54 6.83
CA ARG A 85 6.54 11.56 6.34
C ARG A 85 7.59 10.95 5.42
N LEU A 86 8.10 9.75 5.76
CA LEU A 86 9.06 9.04 4.92
C LEU A 86 8.43 8.69 3.57
N TRP A 87 7.21 8.15 3.56
CA TRP A 87 6.50 7.83 2.31
C TRP A 87 6.19 9.09 1.49
N ALA A 88 5.77 10.18 2.13
CA ALA A 88 5.54 11.44 1.43
C ALA A 88 6.83 12.00 0.79
N LEU A 89 7.97 11.91 1.46
CA LEU A 89 9.27 12.29 0.88
C LEU A 89 9.67 11.37 -0.29
N GLN A 90 9.36 10.07 -0.21
CA GLN A 90 9.54 9.14 -1.34
C GLN A 90 8.70 9.58 -2.54
N VAL A 91 7.43 9.91 -2.30
CA VAL A 91 6.49 10.39 -3.35
C VAL A 91 6.98 11.70 -3.96
N CYS A 92 7.38 12.69 -3.15
CA CYS A 92 7.92 13.96 -3.64
C CYS A 92 9.13 13.74 -4.55
N ALA A 93 10.08 12.91 -4.10
CA ALA A 93 11.27 12.59 -4.89
C ALA A 93 10.93 11.82 -6.17
N PHE A 94 9.95 10.91 -6.14
CA PHE A 94 9.46 10.21 -7.33
C PHE A 94 8.83 11.15 -8.33
N LEU A 95 7.99 12.09 -7.88
CA LEU A 95 7.39 13.13 -8.72
C LEU A 95 8.46 14.03 -9.36
N ASP A 96 9.52 14.33 -8.63
CA ASP A 96 10.61 15.19 -9.11
C ASP A 96 11.55 14.48 -10.09
N GLN A 97 11.96 13.25 -9.80
CA GLN A 97 13.02 12.55 -10.50
C GLN A 97 12.52 11.62 -11.61
N VAL A 98 11.30 11.05 -11.47
CA VAL A 98 10.74 10.07 -12.41
C VAL A 98 9.62 10.67 -13.24
N VAL A 99 8.62 11.29 -12.58
CA VAL A 99 7.46 11.87 -13.28
C VAL A 99 7.83 13.18 -13.96
N GLN A 100 8.64 14.02 -13.33
CA GLN A 100 9.23 15.27 -13.81
C GLN A 100 8.23 16.35 -14.25
N ARG A 101 6.97 16.23 -13.85
CA ARG A 101 5.88 17.19 -14.11
C ARG A 101 4.84 17.13 -12.99
N PRO A 102 4.05 18.20 -12.82
CA PRO A 102 2.95 18.17 -11.85
C PRO A 102 1.95 17.06 -12.16
N ALA A 103 1.55 16.31 -11.14
CA ALA A 103 0.65 15.17 -11.27
C ALA A 103 -0.59 15.31 -10.39
N VAL A 104 -1.70 14.72 -10.83
CA VAL A 104 -2.81 14.37 -9.94
C VAL A 104 -2.40 13.12 -9.15
N VAL A 105 -2.58 13.13 -7.84
CA VAL A 105 -2.23 11.98 -6.98
C VAL A 105 -3.49 11.37 -6.40
N ILE A 106 -3.73 10.09 -6.70
CA ILE A 106 -4.85 9.32 -6.16
C ILE A 106 -4.29 8.33 -5.14
N GLY A 107 -4.79 8.37 -3.92
CA GLY A 107 -4.34 7.50 -2.85
C GLY A 107 -5.47 6.77 -2.14
N ASN A 108 -5.25 5.49 -1.88
CA ASN A 108 -6.13 4.66 -1.07
C ASN A 108 -5.63 4.60 0.37
N SER A 109 -6.47 4.91 1.36
CA SER A 109 -6.15 4.78 2.79
C SER A 109 -4.80 5.42 3.16
N LEU A 110 -3.78 4.63 3.51
CA LEU A 110 -2.40 5.09 3.74
C LEU A 110 -1.86 5.92 2.57
N GLY A 111 -2.10 5.48 1.32
CA GLY A 111 -1.70 6.22 0.13
C GLY A 111 -2.41 7.58 0.02
N GLY A 112 -3.65 7.68 0.49
CA GLY A 112 -4.39 8.95 0.56
C GLY A 112 -3.77 9.93 1.55
N LEU A 113 -3.42 9.46 2.74
CA LEU A 113 -2.71 10.26 3.75
C LEU A 113 -1.33 10.70 3.23
N THR A 114 -0.62 9.78 2.57
CA THR A 114 0.68 10.06 1.96
C THR A 114 0.57 11.12 0.85
N ALA A 115 -0.48 11.03 0.00
CA ALA A 115 -0.75 12.00 -1.06
C ALA A 115 -1.00 13.41 -0.52
N LEU A 116 -1.82 13.53 0.53
CA LEU A 116 -2.09 14.82 1.21
C LEU A 116 -0.82 15.41 1.80
N THR A 117 0.00 14.58 2.45
CA THR A 117 1.27 15.05 3.02
C THR A 117 2.26 15.45 1.93
N ALA A 118 2.33 14.71 0.82
CA ALA A 118 3.17 15.07 -0.33
C ALA A 118 2.72 16.39 -0.97
N ALA A 119 1.41 16.67 -1.04
CA ALA A 119 0.89 17.94 -1.54
C ALA A 119 1.32 19.14 -0.69
N VAL A 120 1.43 18.95 0.64
CA VAL A 120 1.96 19.99 1.54
C VAL A 120 3.46 20.19 1.35
N LEU A 121 4.22 19.10 1.17
CA LEU A 121 5.68 19.14 1.06
C LEU A 121 6.17 19.61 -0.33
N ALA A 122 5.40 19.32 -1.39
CA ALA A 122 5.75 19.63 -2.77
C ALA A 122 4.53 20.18 -3.56
N PRO A 123 3.99 21.36 -3.18
CA PRO A 123 2.76 21.89 -3.77
C PRO A 123 2.88 22.14 -5.28
N ASN A 124 4.07 22.43 -5.77
CA ASN A 124 4.34 22.65 -7.21
C ASN A 124 4.37 21.33 -8.02
N ARG A 125 4.46 20.18 -7.36
CA ARG A 125 4.49 18.85 -7.99
C ARG A 125 3.16 18.12 -7.89
N VAL A 126 2.29 18.49 -6.96
CA VAL A 126 0.98 17.88 -6.76
C VAL A 126 -0.11 18.85 -7.21
N ARG A 127 -0.70 18.56 -8.36
CA ARG A 127 -1.75 19.39 -8.97
C ARG A 127 -3.10 19.27 -8.24
N ALA A 128 -3.43 18.04 -7.83
CA ALA A 128 -4.64 17.74 -7.07
C ALA A 128 -4.45 16.41 -6.33
N VAL A 129 -5.22 16.19 -5.27
CA VAL A 129 -5.26 14.93 -4.52
C VAL A 129 -6.68 14.38 -4.54
N VAL A 130 -6.80 13.08 -4.84
CA VAL A 130 -8.00 12.28 -4.63
C VAL A 130 -7.67 11.23 -3.58
N ALA A 131 -8.23 11.34 -2.39
CA ALA A 131 -7.99 10.42 -1.29
C ALA A 131 -9.28 9.70 -0.90
N ALA A 132 -9.32 8.37 -1.03
CA ALA A 132 -10.49 7.57 -0.71
C ALA A 132 -10.15 6.10 -0.40
N PRO A 133 -10.75 5.54 0.66
CA PRO A 133 -11.21 6.23 1.84
C PRO A 133 -10.03 6.75 2.68
N LEU A 134 -10.21 7.87 3.37
CA LEU A 134 -9.27 8.29 4.41
C LEU A 134 -9.64 7.58 5.71
N PRO A 135 -8.66 7.20 6.55
CA PRO A 135 -8.94 6.77 7.91
C PRO A 135 -9.71 7.88 8.63
N ASP A 136 -10.89 7.56 9.15
CA ASP A 136 -11.66 8.51 9.95
C ASP A 136 -10.90 8.81 11.25
N PRO A 137 -10.49 10.06 11.51
CA PRO A 137 -9.82 10.43 12.75
C PRO A 137 -10.64 10.07 13.99
N ALA A 138 -11.97 10.04 13.90
CA ALA A 138 -12.85 9.63 14.98
C ALA A 138 -12.69 8.13 15.34
N LEU A 139 -12.30 7.28 14.38
CA LEU A 139 -12.00 5.88 14.63
C LEU A 139 -10.64 5.69 15.31
N ILE A 140 -9.74 6.65 15.17
CA ILE A 140 -8.40 6.64 15.77
C ILE A 140 -8.43 7.27 17.18
N GLN A 141 -9.38 8.18 17.44
CA GLN A 141 -9.57 8.72 18.78
C GLN A 141 -10.05 7.60 19.72
N PRO A 142 -9.38 7.39 20.86
CA PRO A 142 -9.88 6.44 21.82
C PRO A 142 -11.28 6.89 22.25
N LEU A 143 -12.28 6.09 21.87
CA LEU A 143 -13.65 6.26 22.39
C LEU A 143 -13.59 6.53 23.90
N PRO A 144 -14.36 7.51 24.43
CA PRO A 144 -14.38 7.81 25.84
C PRO A 144 -14.53 6.49 26.60
N LYS A 145 -13.60 6.24 27.51
CA LYS A 145 -13.38 4.95 28.20
C LYS A 145 -14.67 4.50 28.91
N ARG A 146 -15.61 3.90 28.22
CA ARG A 146 -16.52 2.96 28.85
C ARG A 146 -15.63 1.90 29.48
N ARG A 147 -15.69 1.74 30.80
CA ARG A 147 -14.90 0.78 31.58
C ARG A 147 -15.05 -0.59 30.91
N ALA A 148 -14.09 -0.96 30.06
CA ALA A 148 -14.11 -2.25 29.42
C ALA A 148 -14.05 -3.31 30.53
N PRO A 149 -14.89 -4.36 30.49
CA PRO A 149 -14.90 -5.41 31.48
C PRO A 149 -13.47 -5.95 31.64
N TRP A 150 -13.07 -6.22 32.89
CA TRP A 150 -11.71 -6.61 33.27
C TRP A 150 -11.12 -7.75 32.38
N ARG A 151 -11.96 -8.69 31.92
CA ARG A 151 -11.59 -9.75 30.95
C ARG A 151 -11.01 -9.18 29.64
N ARG A 152 -11.60 -8.13 29.07
CA ARG A 152 -11.08 -7.48 27.85
C ARG A 152 -9.76 -6.73 28.12
N ARG A 153 -9.57 -6.20 29.34
CA ARG A 153 -8.29 -5.57 29.72
C ARG A 153 -7.18 -6.61 29.84
N TRP A 154 -7.48 -7.77 30.41
CA TRP A 154 -6.55 -8.89 30.53
C TRP A 154 -6.23 -9.49 29.15
N GLN A 155 -7.22 -9.71 28.31
CA GLN A 155 -7.01 -10.19 26.92
C GLN A 155 -6.12 -9.22 26.11
N ARG A 156 -6.36 -7.90 26.23
CA ARG A 156 -5.50 -6.89 25.59
C ARG A 156 -4.08 -6.88 26.14
N ARG A 157 -3.91 -7.02 27.45
CA ARG A 157 -2.59 -7.11 28.08
C ARG A 157 -1.86 -8.38 27.68
N LEU A 158 -2.56 -9.52 27.68
CA LEU A 158 -2.03 -10.80 27.22
C LEU A 158 -1.65 -10.74 25.73
N LEU A 159 -2.52 -10.19 24.89
CA LEU A 159 -2.24 -9.97 23.48
C LEU A 159 -1.04 -9.04 23.28
N ALA A 160 -0.96 -7.94 24.01
CA ALA A 160 0.17 -7.03 23.95
C ALA A 160 1.47 -7.71 24.42
N LEU A 161 1.41 -8.51 25.48
CA LEU A 161 2.55 -9.29 25.97
C LEU A 161 2.98 -10.34 24.94
N VAL A 162 2.03 -11.06 24.37
CA VAL A 162 2.26 -12.06 23.30
C VAL A 162 2.89 -11.39 22.07
N LEU A 163 2.37 -10.24 21.64
CA LEU A 163 2.94 -9.49 20.52
C LEU A 163 4.32 -8.88 20.83
N HIS A 164 4.61 -8.62 22.10
CA HIS A 164 5.91 -8.10 22.55
C HIS A 164 6.97 -9.21 22.68
N VAL A 165 6.54 -10.43 23.00
CA VAL A 165 7.43 -11.61 23.19
C VAL A 165 7.59 -12.40 21.89
N LEU A 166 6.56 -12.43 21.03
CA LEU A 166 6.64 -13.12 19.74
C LEU A 166 7.43 -12.26 18.73
N PRO A 167 8.47 -12.82 18.11
CA PRO A 167 9.19 -12.12 17.05
C PRO A 167 8.25 -11.93 15.87
N LEU A 168 7.71 -10.72 15.71
CA LEU A 168 6.81 -10.36 14.60
C LEU A 168 7.40 -10.73 13.24
N GLU A 169 8.72 -10.74 13.13
CA GLU A 169 9.46 -11.17 11.94
C GLU A 169 9.18 -12.63 11.55
N LEU A 170 8.81 -13.49 12.51
CA LEU A 170 8.42 -14.88 12.25
C LEU A 170 6.90 -15.05 12.14
N VAL A 171 6.15 -14.26 12.92
CA VAL A 171 4.68 -14.37 12.99
C VAL A 171 4.02 -13.84 11.72
N VAL A 172 4.46 -12.68 11.20
CA VAL A 172 3.87 -12.07 10.00
C VAL A 172 4.00 -12.98 8.77
N PRO A 173 5.19 -13.55 8.44
CA PRO A 173 5.31 -14.50 7.33
C PRO A 173 4.52 -15.80 7.54
N LEU A 174 4.37 -16.25 8.80
CA LEU A 174 3.58 -17.43 9.11
C LEU A 174 2.09 -17.18 8.86
N ILE A 175 1.53 -16.07 9.36
CA ILE A 175 0.14 -15.67 9.11
C ILE A 175 -0.11 -15.50 7.62
N ALA A 176 0.84 -14.91 6.88
CA ALA A 176 0.73 -14.70 5.44
C ALA A 176 0.71 -16.01 4.62
N ARG A 177 1.11 -17.14 5.23
CA ARG A 177 1.03 -18.49 4.63
C ARG A 177 -0.25 -19.23 4.99
N THR A 178 -1.03 -18.73 5.93
CA THR A 178 -2.23 -19.38 6.46
C THR A 178 -3.50 -18.75 5.90
N GLY A 179 -4.64 -19.45 6.06
CA GLY A 179 -5.97 -18.90 5.75
C GLY A 179 -6.38 -17.69 6.58
N LEU A 180 -5.66 -17.39 7.68
CA LEU A 180 -5.92 -16.23 8.55
C LEU A 180 -5.73 -14.90 7.80
N LEU A 181 -4.79 -14.84 6.85
CA LEU A 181 -4.63 -13.66 5.99
C LEU A 181 -5.91 -13.39 5.18
N LYS A 182 -6.50 -14.44 4.60
CA LYS A 182 -7.75 -14.32 3.82
C LYS A 182 -8.91 -13.82 4.69
N ALA A 183 -9.05 -14.37 5.89
CA ALA A 183 -10.10 -13.98 6.82
C ALA A 183 -9.93 -12.52 7.28
N GLY A 184 -8.70 -12.09 7.58
CA GLY A 184 -8.40 -10.71 7.95
C GLY A 184 -8.66 -9.71 6.81
N LEU A 185 -8.28 -10.07 5.59
CA LEU A 185 -8.49 -9.23 4.40
C LEU A 185 -9.97 -9.12 4.03
N GLN A 186 -10.77 -10.20 4.20
CA GLN A 186 -12.19 -10.17 3.88
C GLN A 186 -12.94 -9.08 4.65
N GLY A 187 -12.52 -8.76 5.87
CA GLY A 187 -13.10 -7.66 6.65
C GLY A 187 -12.86 -6.26 6.07
N ALA A 188 -11.88 -6.10 5.19
CA ALA A 188 -11.56 -4.83 4.54
C ALA A 188 -12.23 -4.66 3.17
N TYR A 189 -12.86 -5.69 2.63
CA TYR A 189 -13.50 -5.67 1.31
C TYR A 189 -14.98 -6.01 1.41
N TRP A 190 -15.81 -5.23 0.74
CA TRP A 190 -17.26 -5.47 0.65
C TRP A 190 -17.60 -6.73 -0.16
N GLN A 191 -16.89 -6.96 -1.26
CA GLN A 191 -17.05 -8.15 -2.08
C GLN A 191 -16.19 -9.31 -1.59
N SER A 192 -16.59 -10.55 -1.90
CA SER A 192 -15.77 -11.71 -1.59
C SER A 192 -14.46 -11.68 -2.35
N ILE A 193 -13.33 -11.70 -1.62
CA ILE A 193 -11.98 -11.76 -2.20
C ILE A 193 -11.49 -13.20 -2.39
N GLN A 194 -12.30 -14.19 -2.05
CA GLN A 194 -11.88 -15.61 -2.08
C GLN A 194 -11.54 -16.09 -3.49
N SER A 195 -12.18 -15.52 -4.52
CA SER A 195 -11.94 -15.81 -5.92
C SER A 195 -10.85 -14.92 -6.55
N ASP A 196 -10.44 -13.83 -5.90
CA ASP A 196 -9.40 -12.94 -6.40
C ASP A 196 -8.00 -13.42 -5.94
N LEU A 197 -7.55 -14.52 -6.56
CA LEU A 197 -6.26 -15.13 -6.26
C LEU A 197 -5.10 -14.17 -6.51
N GLU A 198 -5.23 -13.29 -7.49
CA GLU A 198 -4.22 -12.30 -7.82
C GLU A 198 -4.05 -11.27 -6.70
N LEU A 199 -5.16 -10.70 -6.19
CA LEU A 199 -5.13 -9.79 -5.04
C LEU A 199 -4.50 -10.46 -3.81
N LEU A 200 -4.89 -11.71 -3.54
CA LEU A 200 -4.33 -12.47 -2.41
C LEU A 200 -2.83 -12.68 -2.55
N GLN A 201 -2.34 -12.95 -3.76
CA GLN A 201 -0.90 -13.10 -4.02
C GLN A 201 -0.15 -11.77 -3.90
N LEU A 202 -0.72 -10.67 -4.42
CA LEU A 202 -0.13 -9.33 -4.33
C LEU A 202 0.10 -8.91 -2.88
N ILE A 203 -0.83 -9.22 -1.99
CA ILE A 203 -0.74 -8.88 -0.56
C ILE A 203 0.13 -9.88 0.20
N ALA A 204 -0.01 -11.18 -0.08
CA ALA A 204 0.72 -12.22 0.62
C ALA A 204 2.23 -12.22 0.30
N ARG A 205 2.62 -11.90 -0.94
CA ARG A 205 4.01 -11.97 -1.39
C ARG A 205 4.95 -11.08 -0.57
N PRO A 206 4.69 -9.77 -0.37
CA PRO A 206 5.50 -8.93 0.51
C PRO A 206 5.47 -9.37 1.97
N ALA A 207 4.29 -9.78 2.47
CA ALA A 207 4.09 -10.19 3.86
C ALA A 207 4.83 -11.50 4.22
N ARG A 208 5.19 -12.33 3.24
CA ARG A 208 5.98 -13.56 3.44
C ARG A 208 7.47 -13.32 3.63
N ARG A 209 7.95 -12.10 3.40
CA ARG A 209 9.36 -11.75 3.64
C ARG A 209 9.62 -11.64 5.15
N LEU A 210 10.78 -12.10 5.62
CA LEU A 210 11.18 -11.96 7.03
C LEU A 210 11.27 -10.49 7.47
N THR A 211 11.48 -9.59 6.51
CA THR A 211 11.56 -8.14 6.74
C THR A 211 10.19 -7.46 6.78
N ALA A 212 9.08 -8.16 6.50
CA ALA A 212 7.75 -7.58 6.42
C ALA A 212 7.29 -6.91 7.73
N ALA A 213 7.69 -7.47 8.87
CA ALA A 213 7.38 -6.90 10.18
C ALA A 213 8.00 -5.52 10.42
N ARG A 214 9.02 -5.14 9.65
CA ARG A 214 9.69 -3.84 9.78
C ARG A 214 8.87 -2.67 9.24
N ALA A 215 7.84 -2.96 8.44
CA ALA A 215 6.91 -1.97 7.89
C ALA A 215 5.65 -1.80 8.76
N LEU A 216 5.52 -2.59 9.83
CA LEU A 216 4.45 -2.55 10.83
C LEU A 216 4.85 -1.71 12.02
#